data_f7207557a8a966a22515812a446d47de
#
_entry.id   f7207557a8a966a22515812a446d47de
#
_cell.length_a   1.000
_cell.length_b   1.000
_cell.length_c   1.000
_cell.angle_alpha   90.00
_cell.angle_beta   90.00
_cell.angle_gamma   90.00
#
_symmetry.space_group_name_H-M   'P 1'
#
loop_
_entity.id
_entity.type
_entity.pdbx_description
1 polymer ?
#
loop_
_entity_poly.entity_id
_entity_poly.type
_entity_poly.pdbx_seq_one_letter_code
_entity_poly.pdbx_strand_id
1 'polypeptide(L)'
;MVTKEKIEKYILKIPPMPKELSECIKYIDKGDLPNAAKIASNNPAISKYLIDTVNRPVFGFFGKKVENIPQIFGILGLKTAKQILYSYLISLLVPSKWKVFELDNTSFFKLQSELLFFWNEILKFEKTEEDHLKTVITFIPSAIFVAEEMFKDNFEEFAIIRQVKEINYNEMLRKFTGMNLFDISSLICKKWNMPQPIIKMLKDLGELDASDEKYGKFVRYMHLLLFFEFSKPPYMQAGLNDFIEFNPDFVEEVYQNFNKIVGIHETCN
;
A
#
# COMPACT_ATOMS: atom_id res chain seq x y z
N MET A 1 14.24 -5.08 22.24
CA MET A 1 13.99 -3.65 22.03
C MET A 1 13.93 -3.34 20.56
N VAL A 2 12.98 -2.54 20.09
CA VAL A 2 12.89 -2.06 18.70
C VAL A 2 13.94 -0.96 18.50
N THR A 3 14.78 -1.08 17.46
CA THR A 3 15.79 -0.07 17.09
C THR A 3 15.83 0.13 15.59
N LYS A 4 16.37 1.25 15.15
CA LYS A 4 16.57 1.55 13.73
C LYS A 4 17.37 0.46 13.02
N GLU A 5 18.45 0.01 13.63
CA GLU A 5 19.32 -1.04 13.08
C GLU A 5 18.59 -2.38 12.93
N LYS A 6 17.62 -2.68 13.84
CA LYS A 6 16.80 -3.90 13.74
C LYS A 6 15.87 -3.81 12.53
N ILE A 7 15.24 -2.65 12.29
CA ILE A 7 14.42 -2.39 11.11
C ILE A 7 15.27 -2.53 9.83
N GLU A 8 16.40 -1.84 9.75
CA GLU A 8 17.28 -1.88 8.59
C GLU A 8 17.78 -3.31 8.30
N LYS A 9 18.19 -4.06 9.33
CA LYS A 9 18.57 -5.48 9.19
C LYS A 9 17.42 -6.35 8.71
N TYR A 10 16.19 -6.09 9.16
CA TYR A 10 15.02 -6.82 8.67
C TYR A 10 14.75 -6.52 7.21
N ILE A 11 14.79 -5.25 6.80
CA ILE A 11 14.60 -4.83 5.41
C ILE A 11 15.68 -5.42 4.49
N LEU A 12 16.92 -5.52 4.95
CA LEU A 12 17.98 -6.17 4.18
C LEU A 12 17.71 -7.65 3.90
N LYS A 13 16.96 -8.35 4.78
CA LYS A 13 16.56 -9.75 4.61
C LYS A 13 15.34 -9.92 3.70
N ILE A 14 14.61 -8.85 3.38
CA ILE A 14 13.51 -8.92 2.41
C ILE A 14 14.04 -9.47 1.09
N PRO A 15 13.39 -10.51 0.52
CA PRO A 15 13.82 -11.08 -0.75
C PRO A 15 13.89 -10.04 -1.87
N PRO A 16 14.81 -10.17 -2.83
CA PRO A 16 14.78 -9.38 -4.03
C PRO A 16 13.48 -9.67 -4.81
N MET A 17 13.10 -8.76 -5.68
CA MET A 17 11.96 -8.98 -6.58
C MET A 17 12.18 -10.26 -7.39
N PRO A 18 11.19 -11.18 -7.44
CA PRO A 18 11.27 -12.39 -8.27
C PRO A 18 11.59 -12.05 -9.73
N LYS A 19 12.42 -12.89 -10.36
CA LYS A 19 12.90 -12.65 -11.73
C LYS A 19 11.74 -12.53 -12.71
N GLU A 20 10.79 -13.46 -12.64
CA GLU A 20 9.60 -13.49 -13.49
C GLU A 20 8.74 -12.24 -13.32
N LEU A 21 8.59 -11.77 -12.10
CA LEU A 21 7.86 -10.52 -11.80
C LEU A 21 8.59 -9.32 -12.43
N SER A 22 9.90 -9.24 -12.26
CA SER A 22 10.73 -8.18 -12.86
C SER A 22 10.66 -8.18 -14.38
N GLU A 23 10.68 -9.36 -15.01
CA GLU A 23 10.55 -9.51 -16.47
C GLU A 23 9.15 -9.11 -16.95
N CYS A 24 8.10 -9.51 -16.25
CA CYS A 24 6.73 -9.12 -16.56
C CYS A 24 6.58 -7.59 -16.54
N ILE A 25 7.08 -6.93 -15.49
CA ILE A 25 7.06 -5.46 -15.37
C ILE A 25 7.83 -4.79 -16.51
N LYS A 26 9.01 -5.32 -16.88
CA LYS A 26 9.78 -4.79 -18.03
C LYS A 26 9.02 -4.83 -19.35
N TYR A 27 8.24 -5.88 -19.61
CA TYR A 27 7.41 -5.95 -20.81
C TYR A 27 6.23 -4.96 -20.74
N ILE A 28 5.64 -4.79 -19.55
CA ILE A 28 4.61 -3.77 -19.32
C ILE A 28 5.16 -2.37 -19.64
N ASP A 29 6.35 -2.04 -19.14
CA ASP A 29 7.01 -0.74 -19.35
C ASP A 29 7.33 -0.47 -20.84
N LYS A 30 7.48 -1.53 -21.64
CA LYS A 30 7.65 -1.45 -23.10
C LYS A 30 6.33 -1.42 -23.87
N GLY A 31 5.18 -1.54 -23.20
CA GLY A 31 3.88 -1.65 -23.86
C GLY A 31 3.59 -3.03 -24.45
N ASP A 32 4.40 -4.04 -24.15
CA ASP A 32 4.31 -5.40 -24.71
C ASP A 32 3.41 -6.29 -23.85
N LEU A 33 2.10 -6.09 -23.99
CA LEU A 33 1.06 -6.88 -23.30
C LEU A 33 1.16 -8.39 -23.54
N PRO A 34 1.35 -8.88 -24.79
CA PRO A 34 1.38 -10.32 -25.04
C PRO A 34 2.49 -11.04 -24.28
N ASN A 35 3.71 -10.49 -24.28
CA ASN A 35 4.82 -11.08 -23.55
C ASN A 35 4.67 -10.94 -22.03
N ALA A 36 4.19 -9.81 -21.53
CA ALA A 36 3.86 -9.67 -20.11
C ALA A 36 2.82 -10.70 -19.65
N ALA A 37 1.73 -10.87 -20.41
CA ALA A 37 0.69 -11.84 -20.12
C ALA A 37 1.21 -13.29 -20.16
N LYS A 38 2.07 -13.62 -21.12
CA LYS A 38 2.70 -14.94 -21.22
C LYS A 38 3.54 -15.27 -19.98
N ILE A 39 4.39 -14.34 -19.53
CA ILE A 39 5.21 -14.54 -18.33
C ILE A 39 4.33 -14.73 -17.10
N ALA A 40 3.34 -13.84 -16.91
CA ALA A 40 2.42 -13.93 -15.77
C ALA A 40 1.61 -15.24 -15.78
N SER A 41 1.17 -15.70 -16.96
CA SER A 41 0.42 -16.97 -17.12
C SER A 41 1.28 -18.19 -16.81
N ASN A 42 2.57 -18.15 -17.13
CA ASN A 42 3.50 -19.26 -16.88
C ASN A 42 3.91 -19.40 -15.42
N ASN A 43 3.66 -18.38 -14.58
CA ASN A 43 3.91 -18.46 -13.16
C ASN A 43 2.57 -18.64 -12.39
N PRO A 44 2.32 -19.86 -11.83
CA PRO A 44 1.03 -20.16 -11.18
C PRO A 44 0.70 -19.22 -10.01
N ALA A 45 1.70 -18.78 -9.25
CA ALA A 45 1.50 -17.90 -8.10
C ALA A 45 1.08 -16.48 -8.54
N ILE A 46 1.76 -15.91 -9.54
CA ILE A 46 1.40 -14.63 -10.13
C ILE A 46 0.02 -14.71 -10.79
N SER A 47 -0.21 -15.75 -11.59
CA SER A 47 -1.48 -15.98 -12.28
C SER A 47 -2.65 -16.04 -11.30
N LYS A 48 -2.53 -16.88 -10.25
CA LYS A 48 -3.55 -17.00 -9.23
C LYS A 48 -3.80 -15.68 -8.51
N TYR A 49 -2.75 -14.97 -8.09
CA TYR A 49 -2.89 -13.71 -7.39
C TYR A 49 -3.61 -12.65 -8.24
N LEU A 50 -3.26 -12.52 -9.51
CA LEU A 50 -3.92 -11.61 -10.45
C LEU A 50 -5.41 -11.94 -10.59
N ILE A 51 -5.75 -13.20 -10.83
CA ILE A 51 -7.14 -13.67 -10.98
C ILE A 51 -7.93 -13.42 -9.69
N ASP A 52 -7.40 -13.82 -8.54
CA ASP A 52 -8.07 -13.64 -7.24
C ASP A 52 -8.28 -12.16 -6.91
N THR A 53 -7.30 -11.30 -7.23
CA THR A 53 -7.39 -9.86 -6.95
C THR A 53 -8.43 -9.17 -7.81
N VAL A 54 -8.44 -9.44 -9.11
CA VAL A 54 -9.35 -8.79 -10.06
C VAL A 54 -10.82 -9.21 -9.83
N ASN A 55 -11.04 -10.42 -9.35
CA ASN A 55 -12.38 -10.91 -9.05
C ASN A 55 -12.93 -10.46 -7.68
N ARG A 56 -12.20 -9.62 -6.92
CA ARG A 56 -12.75 -9.03 -5.69
C ARG A 56 -13.84 -8.01 -6.00
N PRO A 57 -14.89 -7.91 -5.15
CA PRO A 57 -16.02 -7.01 -5.39
C PRO A 57 -15.61 -5.55 -5.62
N VAL A 58 -14.57 -5.08 -4.95
CA VAL A 58 -14.06 -3.70 -5.06
C VAL A 58 -13.63 -3.31 -6.48
N PHE A 59 -13.22 -4.27 -7.32
CA PHE A 59 -12.86 -4.00 -8.72
C PHE A 59 -14.05 -3.93 -9.68
N GLY A 60 -15.27 -4.22 -9.19
CA GLY A 60 -16.53 -3.92 -9.89
C GLY A 60 -16.81 -4.68 -11.20
N PHE A 61 -16.11 -5.80 -11.47
CA PHE A 61 -16.42 -6.64 -12.63
C PHE A 61 -17.70 -7.43 -12.40
N PHE A 62 -18.82 -6.71 -12.26
CA PHE A 62 -20.13 -7.28 -11.98
C PHE A 62 -20.55 -8.27 -13.06
N GLY A 63 -20.69 -9.52 -12.65
CA GLY A 63 -21.42 -10.55 -13.42
C GLY A 63 -20.59 -11.48 -14.29
N LYS A 64 -19.30 -11.26 -14.52
CA LYS A 64 -18.44 -12.21 -15.21
C LYS A 64 -17.11 -12.37 -14.51
N LYS A 65 -16.85 -13.59 -14.05
CA LYS A 65 -15.55 -13.96 -13.48
C LYS A 65 -14.47 -13.90 -14.56
N VAL A 66 -13.36 -13.22 -14.26
CA VAL A 66 -12.19 -13.18 -15.14
C VAL A 66 -11.31 -14.38 -14.81
N GLU A 67 -10.97 -15.18 -15.82
CA GLU A 67 -10.30 -16.48 -15.60
C GLU A 67 -8.92 -16.59 -16.26
N ASN A 68 -8.54 -15.62 -17.09
CA ASN A 68 -7.25 -15.67 -17.78
C ASN A 68 -6.49 -14.34 -17.76
N ILE A 69 -5.17 -14.42 -17.77
CA ILE A 69 -4.28 -13.28 -17.65
C ILE A 69 -4.34 -12.29 -18.82
N PRO A 70 -4.40 -12.73 -20.09
CA PRO A 70 -4.57 -11.81 -21.21
C PRO A 70 -5.83 -10.94 -21.09
N GLN A 71 -6.94 -11.53 -20.64
CA GLN A 71 -8.18 -10.80 -20.40
C GLN A 71 -7.99 -9.77 -19.26
N ILE A 72 -7.31 -10.14 -18.17
CA ILE A 72 -7.00 -9.24 -17.06
C ILE A 72 -6.24 -8.01 -17.58
N PHE A 73 -5.16 -8.22 -18.31
CA PHE A 73 -4.36 -7.11 -18.83
C PHE A 73 -5.11 -6.25 -19.84
N GLY A 74 -5.97 -6.85 -20.66
CA GLY A 74 -6.83 -6.13 -21.60
C GLY A 74 -7.86 -5.25 -20.91
N ILE A 75 -8.46 -5.72 -19.81
CA ILE A 75 -9.48 -4.98 -19.04
C ILE A 75 -8.84 -3.87 -18.17
N LEU A 76 -7.78 -4.20 -17.43
CA LEU A 76 -7.16 -3.29 -16.50
C LEU A 76 -6.25 -2.24 -17.16
N GLY A 77 -5.74 -2.57 -18.33
CA GLY A 77 -4.65 -1.83 -18.96
C GLY A 77 -3.31 -2.05 -18.23
N LEU A 78 -2.23 -1.64 -18.90
CA LEU A 78 -0.85 -1.91 -18.46
C LEU A 78 -0.52 -1.38 -17.09
N LYS A 79 -0.89 -0.13 -16.81
CA LYS A 79 -0.49 0.56 -15.57
C LYS A 79 -1.18 -0.05 -14.34
N THR A 80 -2.47 -0.38 -14.43
CA THR A 80 -3.19 -1.03 -13.33
C THR A 80 -2.72 -2.46 -13.14
N ALA A 81 -2.43 -3.19 -14.22
CA ALA A 81 -1.83 -4.52 -14.13
C ALA A 81 -0.47 -4.49 -13.42
N LYS A 82 0.39 -3.51 -13.73
CA LYS A 82 1.67 -3.27 -13.05
C LYS A 82 1.48 -3.01 -11.56
N GLN A 83 0.51 -2.19 -11.20
CA GLN A 83 0.16 -1.90 -9.81
C GLN A 83 -0.23 -3.18 -9.04
N ILE A 84 -1.05 -4.06 -9.63
CA ILE A 84 -1.43 -5.34 -9.02
C ILE A 84 -0.24 -6.31 -8.94
N LEU A 85 0.69 -6.29 -9.89
CA LEU A 85 1.92 -7.06 -9.80
C LEU A 85 2.84 -6.60 -8.66
N TYR A 86 2.92 -5.30 -8.38
CA TYR A 86 3.59 -4.81 -7.18
C TYR A 86 2.84 -5.21 -5.90
N SER A 87 1.50 -5.25 -5.93
CA SER A 87 0.71 -5.79 -4.82
C SER A 87 1.01 -7.27 -4.55
N TYR A 88 1.24 -8.06 -5.59
CA TYR A 88 1.74 -9.43 -5.44
C TYR A 88 3.11 -9.46 -4.74
N LEU A 89 4.05 -8.58 -5.13
CA LEU A 89 5.35 -8.49 -4.46
C LEU A 89 5.19 -8.21 -2.96
N ILE A 90 4.29 -7.30 -2.59
CA ILE A 90 3.96 -7.01 -1.19
C ILE A 90 3.37 -8.23 -0.49
N SER A 91 2.52 -9.00 -1.17
CA SER A 91 1.88 -10.19 -0.60
C SER A 91 2.87 -11.28 -0.17
N LEU A 92 4.08 -11.29 -0.75
CA LEU A 92 5.15 -12.22 -0.35
C LEU A 92 5.73 -11.92 1.03
N LEU A 93 5.45 -10.74 1.58
CA LEU A 93 5.90 -10.31 2.92
C LEU A 93 4.86 -10.56 4.01
N VAL A 94 3.65 -10.99 3.65
CA VAL A 94 2.55 -11.19 4.61
C VAL A 94 2.99 -12.21 5.67
N PRO A 95 2.89 -11.88 6.97
CA PRO A 95 3.26 -12.80 8.03
C PRO A 95 2.30 -13.99 8.06
N SER A 96 2.80 -15.16 8.43
CA SER A 96 1.96 -16.37 8.59
C SER A 96 0.95 -16.25 9.74
N LYS A 97 1.26 -15.40 10.72
CA LYS A 97 0.40 -15.07 11.87
C LYS A 97 0.60 -13.63 12.27
N TRP A 98 -0.48 -12.92 12.48
CA TRP A 98 -0.53 -11.60 13.07
C TRP A 98 -0.62 -11.73 14.60
N LYS A 99 0.17 -10.98 15.32
CA LYS A 99 0.21 -10.99 16.79
C LYS A 99 -0.04 -9.60 17.38
N VAL A 100 0.44 -8.57 16.73
CA VAL A 100 0.38 -7.18 17.19
C VAL A 100 -0.84 -6.48 16.63
N PHE A 101 -0.98 -6.52 15.31
CA PHE A 101 -2.15 -6.02 14.62
C PHE A 101 -3.11 -7.19 14.46
N GLU A 102 -4.31 -7.10 15.03
CA GLU A 102 -5.33 -8.16 14.97
C GLU A 102 -5.94 -8.26 13.58
N LEU A 103 -5.07 -8.36 12.56
CA LEU A 103 -5.44 -8.58 11.17
C LEU A 103 -5.42 -10.07 10.83
N ASP A 104 -6.13 -10.43 9.79
CA ASP A 104 -5.93 -11.66 9.04
C ASP A 104 -5.52 -11.33 7.59
N ASN A 105 -5.12 -12.35 6.86
CA ASN A 105 -4.71 -12.16 5.47
C ASN A 105 -5.86 -11.64 4.60
N THR A 106 -7.10 -12.01 4.90
CA THR A 106 -8.30 -11.58 4.15
C THR A 106 -8.51 -10.08 4.34
N SER A 107 -8.52 -9.60 5.58
CA SER A 107 -8.65 -8.20 5.93
C SER A 107 -7.51 -7.36 5.36
N PHE A 108 -6.26 -7.88 5.42
CA PHE A 108 -5.11 -7.21 4.81
C PHE A 108 -5.24 -7.05 3.30
N PHE A 109 -5.60 -8.14 2.58
CA PHE A 109 -5.79 -8.06 1.13
C PHE A 109 -7.00 -7.21 0.73
N LYS A 110 -8.02 -7.14 1.59
CA LYS A 110 -9.14 -6.22 1.41
C LYS A 110 -8.65 -4.77 1.50
N LEU A 111 -7.93 -4.41 2.56
CA LEU A 111 -7.31 -3.09 2.72
C LEU A 111 -6.49 -2.70 1.48
N GLN A 112 -5.60 -3.59 1.04
CA GLN A 112 -4.77 -3.34 -0.13
C GLN A 112 -5.61 -3.06 -1.38
N SER A 113 -6.69 -3.81 -1.57
CA SER A 113 -7.58 -3.63 -2.73
C SER A 113 -8.38 -2.33 -2.66
N GLU A 114 -8.86 -1.95 -1.48
CA GLU A 114 -9.59 -0.70 -1.25
C GLU A 114 -8.67 0.51 -1.47
N LEU A 115 -7.46 0.48 -0.94
CA LEU A 115 -6.45 1.53 -1.20
C LEU A 115 -6.17 1.69 -2.69
N LEU A 116 -6.00 0.59 -3.43
CA LEU A 116 -5.77 0.64 -4.87
C LEU A 116 -6.98 1.20 -5.62
N PHE A 117 -8.19 0.77 -5.27
CA PHE A 117 -9.42 1.19 -5.91
C PHE A 117 -9.64 2.70 -5.75
N PHE A 118 -9.70 3.21 -4.51
CA PHE A 118 -9.94 4.63 -4.26
C PHE A 118 -8.79 5.51 -4.78
N TRP A 119 -7.55 5.02 -4.72
CA TRP A 119 -6.43 5.74 -5.30
C TRP A 119 -6.58 5.91 -6.82
N ASN A 120 -7.00 4.85 -7.53
CA ASN A 120 -7.25 4.95 -8.97
C ASN A 120 -8.43 5.89 -9.28
N GLU A 121 -9.48 5.94 -8.45
CA GLU A 121 -10.58 6.90 -8.61
C GLU A 121 -10.11 8.35 -8.38
N ILE A 122 -9.22 8.59 -7.41
CA ILE A 122 -8.57 9.89 -7.20
C ILE A 122 -7.77 10.30 -8.46
N LEU A 123 -6.93 9.41 -8.96
CA LEU A 123 -6.11 9.70 -10.14
C LEU A 123 -6.95 9.95 -11.39
N LYS A 124 -8.05 9.25 -11.55
CA LYS A 124 -9.04 9.45 -12.62
C LYS A 124 -9.74 10.80 -12.49
N PHE A 125 -10.16 11.17 -11.28
CA PHE A 125 -10.76 12.48 -11.00
C PHE A 125 -9.78 13.61 -11.33
N GLU A 126 -8.51 13.47 -10.94
CA GLU A 126 -7.42 14.43 -11.23
C GLU A 126 -6.88 14.33 -12.66
N LYS A 127 -7.44 13.44 -13.49
CA LYS A 127 -7.08 13.24 -14.90
C LYS A 127 -5.57 13.00 -15.12
N THR A 128 -4.95 12.26 -14.23
CA THR A 128 -3.53 11.90 -14.33
C THR A 128 -3.32 10.41 -14.59
N GLU A 129 -2.33 10.13 -15.43
CA GLU A 129 -1.93 8.78 -15.80
C GLU A 129 -0.44 8.53 -15.45
N GLU A 130 0.11 9.33 -14.54
CA GLU A 130 1.52 9.23 -14.15
C GLU A 130 1.81 7.90 -13.45
N ASP A 131 2.81 7.16 -13.96
CA ASP A 131 3.14 5.80 -13.51
C ASP A 131 3.61 5.77 -12.03
N HIS A 132 4.38 6.77 -11.60
CA HIS A 132 4.85 6.85 -10.21
C HIS A 132 3.70 7.10 -9.24
N LEU A 133 2.73 7.93 -9.63
CA LEU A 133 1.53 8.19 -8.83
C LEU A 133 0.69 6.91 -8.72
N LYS A 134 0.47 6.19 -9.83
CA LYS A 134 -0.28 4.92 -9.76
C LYS A 134 0.36 3.92 -8.80
N THR A 135 1.67 3.89 -8.76
CA THR A 135 2.42 2.85 -8.05
C THR A 135 2.62 3.13 -6.56
N VAL A 136 2.75 4.40 -6.15
CA VAL A 136 3.21 4.76 -4.79
C VAL A 136 2.38 4.17 -3.67
N ILE A 137 1.05 4.22 -3.77
CA ILE A 137 0.12 3.75 -2.73
C ILE A 137 0.29 2.26 -2.41
N THR A 138 0.71 1.48 -3.41
CA THR A 138 0.87 0.03 -3.31
C THR A 138 1.88 -0.37 -2.24
N PHE A 139 2.91 0.45 -2.00
CA PHE A 139 4.00 0.10 -1.10
C PHE A 139 3.74 0.43 0.37
N ILE A 140 2.77 1.27 0.68
CA ILE A 140 2.49 1.69 2.07
C ILE A 140 2.16 0.49 2.98
N PRO A 141 1.29 -0.46 2.57
CA PRO A 141 0.97 -1.61 3.41
C PRO A 141 2.17 -2.51 3.77
N SER A 142 3.27 -2.47 2.98
CA SER A 142 4.45 -3.27 3.26
C SER A 142 5.12 -2.92 4.60
N ALA A 143 5.02 -1.67 5.04
CA ALA A 143 5.60 -1.24 6.31
C ALA A 143 4.84 -1.78 7.53
N ILE A 144 3.55 -2.13 7.37
CA ILE A 144 2.75 -2.76 8.45
C ILE A 144 3.38 -4.10 8.84
N PHE A 145 3.89 -4.87 7.86
CA PHE A 145 4.58 -6.14 8.15
C PHE A 145 5.86 -5.94 8.94
N VAL A 146 6.62 -4.90 8.61
CA VAL A 146 7.85 -4.57 9.34
C VAL A 146 7.49 -4.15 10.76
N ALA A 147 6.45 -3.33 10.94
CA ALA A 147 5.97 -2.93 12.27
C ALA A 147 5.49 -4.15 13.08
N GLU A 148 4.70 -5.07 12.48
CA GLU A 148 4.31 -6.35 13.09
C GLU A 148 5.54 -7.11 13.61
N GLU A 149 6.55 -7.32 12.75
CA GLU A 149 7.77 -8.04 13.10
C GLU A 149 8.59 -7.33 14.19
N MET A 150 8.57 -5.99 14.22
CA MET A 150 9.32 -5.24 15.23
C MET A 150 8.68 -5.32 16.62
N PHE A 151 7.36 -5.29 16.69
CA PHE A 151 6.62 -5.28 17.95
C PHE A 151 6.30 -6.67 18.51
N LYS A 152 6.23 -7.71 17.68
CA LYS A 152 5.75 -9.03 18.08
C LYS A 152 6.54 -9.72 19.19
N ASP A 153 7.86 -9.54 19.22
CA ASP A 153 8.74 -10.23 20.19
C ASP A 153 8.53 -9.70 21.64
N ASN A 154 8.15 -8.44 21.77
CA ASN A 154 7.92 -7.76 23.04
C ASN A 154 6.50 -7.20 23.14
N PHE A 155 5.53 -7.88 22.55
CA PHE A 155 4.16 -7.39 22.41
C PHE A 155 3.53 -7.01 23.74
N GLU A 156 3.65 -7.86 24.78
CA GLU A 156 3.10 -7.60 26.11
C GLU A 156 3.73 -6.37 26.76
N GLU A 157 5.05 -6.21 26.63
CA GLU A 157 5.77 -5.03 27.14
C GLU A 157 5.28 -3.75 26.43
N PHE A 158 5.11 -3.80 25.13
CA PHE A 158 4.63 -2.65 24.35
C PHE A 158 3.16 -2.33 24.64
N ALA A 159 2.32 -3.32 24.87
CA ALA A 159 0.93 -3.11 25.28
C ALA A 159 0.86 -2.35 26.61
N ILE A 160 1.69 -2.73 27.60
CA ILE A 160 1.80 -2.03 28.89
C ILE A 160 2.31 -0.60 28.68
N ILE A 161 3.36 -0.40 27.87
CA ILE A 161 3.91 0.94 27.60
C ILE A 161 2.86 1.84 26.95
N ARG A 162 2.10 1.34 25.99
CA ARG A 162 1.01 2.08 25.34
C ARG A 162 -0.03 2.53 26.35
N GLN A 163 -0.47 1.62 27.21
CA GLN A 163 -1.49 1.91 28.22
C GLN A 163 -1.01 2.90 29.28
N VAL A 164 0.21 2.70 29.80
CA VAL A 164 0.76 3.54 30.89
C VAL A 164 1.16 4.94 30.43
N LYS A 165 1.68 5.04 29.20
CA LYS A 165 2.16 6.30 28.63
C LYS A 165 1.18 6.96 27.68
N GLU A 166 0.03 6.35 27.43
CA GLU A 166 -0.99 6.82 26.49
C GLU A 166 -0.41 7.17 25.11
N ILE A 167 0.52 6.34 24.60
CA ILE A 167 1.16 6.55 23.29
C ILE A 167 0.72 5.51 22.28
N ASN A 168 0.60 5.92 21.02
CA ASN A 168 0.22 5.06 19.91
C ASN A 168 1.42 4.34 19.26
N TYR A 169 1.18 3.40 18.35
CA TYR A 169 2.24 2.64 17.68
C TYR A 169 3.19 3.53 16.85
N ASN A 170 2.70 4.58 16.21
CA ASN A 170 3.54 5.48 15.42
C ASN A 170 4.49 6.29 16.32
N GLU A 171 3.99 6.77 17.47
CA GLU A 171 4.83 7.44 18.45
C GLU A 171 5.90 6.50 19.02
N MET A 172 5.53 5.23 19.27
CA MET A 172 6.50 4.22 19.70
C MET A 172 7.59 4.00 18.66
N LEU A 173 7.22 3.84 17.38
CA LEU A 173 8.19 3.74 16.29
C LEU A 173 9.12 4.96 16.27
N ARG A 174 8.56 6.16 16.30
CA ARG A 174 9.36 7.41 16.30
C ARG A 174 10.30 7.49 17.51
N LYS A 175 9.82 7.18 18.71
CA LYS A 175 10.64 7.25 19.94
C LYS A 175 11.79 6.25 19.97
N PHE A 176 11.57 5.02 19.48
CA PHE A 176 12.58 3.96 19.53
C PHE A 176 13.51 3.92 18.32
N THR A 177 13.06 4.41 17.17
CA THR A 177 13.80 4.23 15.90
C THR A 177 14.07 5.53 15.16
N GLY A 178 13.40 6.62 15.53
CA GLY A 178 13.43 7.87 14.76
C GLY A 178 12.66 7.78 13.44
N MET A 179 11.87 6.72 13.20
CA MET A 179 11.15 6.46 11.95
C MET A 179 9.64 6.40 12.20
N ASN A 180 8.88 6.73 11.18
CA ASN A 180 7.45 6.44 11.09
C ASN A 180 7.18 5.32 10.06
N LEU A 181 5.90 4.95 9.87
CA LEU A 181 5.50 3.89 8.94
C LEU A 181 5.95 4.19 7.49
N PHE A 182 5.91 5.45 7.07
CA PHE A 182 6.22 5.87 5.70
C PHE A 182 7.73 5.89 5.43
N ASP A 183 8.54 6.18 6.44
CA ASP A 183 9.99 6.01 6.38
C ASP A 183 10.36 4.55 6.09
N ILE A 184 9.70 3.62 6.78
CA ILE A 184 9.88 2.18 6.57
C ILE A 184 9.47 1.79 5.14
N SER A 185 8.31 2.26 4.64
CA SER A 185 7.87 2.05 3.26
C SER A 185 8.92 2.56 2.26
N SER A 186 9.49 3.75 2.51
CA SER A 186 10.53 4.32 1.65
C SER A 186 11.81 3.47 1.61
N LEU A 187 12.20 2.87 2.74
CA LEU A 187 13.35 1.95 2.81
C LEU A 187 13.10 0.66 2.04
N ILE A 188 11.88 0.10 2.11
CA ILE A 188 11.49 -1.07 1.33
C ILE A 188 11.54 -0.75 -0.17
N CYS A 189 11.01 0.42 -0.58
CA CYS A 189 11.10 0.89 -1.96
C CYS A 189 12.56 1.02 -2.44
N LYS A 190 13.46 1.54 -1.60
CA LYS A 190 14.90 1.59 -1.89
C LYS A 190 15.49 0.19 -2.07
N LYS A 191 15.12 -0.77 -1.21
CA LYS A 191 15.58 -2.17 -1.29
C LYS A 191 15.19 -2.82 -2.63
N TRP A 192 14.04 -2.48 -3.19
CA TRP A 192 13.57 -2.98 -4.47
C TRP A 192 13.93 -2.07 -5.66
N ASN A 193 14.80 -1.07 -5.46
CA ASN A 193 15.24 -0.12 -6.49
C ASN A 193 14.07 0.61 -7.18
N MET A 194 13.05 1.00 -6.40
CA MET A 194 11.94 1.79 -6.93
C MET A 194 12.41 3.19 -7.36
N PRO A 195 11.73 3.83 -8.33
CA PRO A 195 12.04 5.18 -8.78
C PRO A 195 12.05 6.21 -7.65
N GLN A 196 12.98 7.17 -7.71
CA GLN A 196 13.15 8.21 -6.69
C GLN A 196 11.87 9.02 -6.39
N PRO A 197 10.99 9.36 -7.37
CA PRO A 197 9.74 10.03 -7.07
C PRO A 197 8.83 9.27 -6.09
N ILE A 198 8.77 7.94 -6.19
CA ILE A 198 8.00 7.10 -5.25
C ILE A 198 8.58 7.18 -3.85
N ILE A 199 9.91 7.07 -3.72
CA ILE A 199 10.62 7.14 -2.44
C ILE A 199 10.43 8.52 -1.80
N LYS A 200 10.49 9.59 -2.61
CA LYS A 200 10.26 10.96 -2.14
C LYS A 200 8.84 11.17 -1.64
N MET A 201 7.83 10.80 -2.42
CA MET A 201 6.42 10.94 -2.01
C MET A 201 6.10 10.22 -0.70
N LEU A 202 6.69 9.04 -0.46
CA LEU A 202 6.52 8.32 0.81
C LEU A 202 7.15 9.06 1.99
N LYS A 203 8.31 9.70 1.80
CA LYS A 203 8.93 10.53 2.83
C LYS A 203 8.11 11.80 3.08
N ASP A 204 7.74 12.51 2.02
CA ASP A 204 6.93 13.72 2.09
C ASP A 204 5.62 13.45 2.85
N LEU A 205 5.00 12.26 2.64
CA LEU A 205 3.83 11.81 3.40
C LEU A 205 4.12 11.64 4.89
N GLY A 206 5.27 11.09 5.25
CA GLY A 206 5.69 10.92 6.64
C GLY A 206 6.05 12.21 7.37
N GLU A 207 6.50 13.22 6.61
CA GLU A 207 6.89 14.54 7.10
C GLU A 207 5.76 15.58 6.98
N LEU A 208 4.62 15.20 6.36
CA LEU A 208 3.52 16.10 5.99
C LEU A 208 4.02 17.27 5.11
N ASP A 209 4.95 16.99 4.22
CA ASP A 209 5.48 17.95 3.27
C ASP A 209 4.76 17.82 1.91
N ALA A 210 4.05 18.87 1.53
CA ALA A 210 3.36 18.96 0.24
C ALA A 210 3.89 20.13 -0.62
N SER A 211 5.13 20.53 -0.39
CA SER A 211 5.78 21.65 -1.10
C SER A 211 6.18 21.30 -2.55
N ASP A 212 6.21 20.03 -2.91
CA ASP A 212 6.50 19.59 -4.27
C ASP A 212 5.37 20.00 -5.23
N GLU A 213 5.67 20.85 -6.21
CA GLU A 213 4.67 21.38 -7.16
C GLU A 213 3.96 20.29 -7.96
N LYS A 214 4.63 19.18 -8.24
CA LYS A 214 4.08 18.08 -9.03
C LYS A 214 3.32 17.05 -8.20
N TYR A 215 3.84 16.72 -7.04
CA TYR A 215 3.34 15.60 -6.24
C TYR A 215 2.68 16.01 -4.93
N GLY A 216 2.88 17.21 -4.42
CA GLY A 216 2.38 17.65 -3.13
C GLY A 216 0.88 17.49 -2.95
N LYS A 217 0.08 17.84 -3.97
CA LYS A 217 -1.37 17.61 -3.97
C LYS A 217 -1.71 16.12 -3.76
N PHE A 218 -0.97 15.21 -4.39
CA PHE A 218 -1.20 13.77 -4.27
C PHE A 218 -0.74 13.22 -2.92
N VAL A 219 0.27 13.82 -2.29
CA VAL A 219 0.65 13.51 -0.90
C VAL A 219 -0.49 13.82 0.07
N ARG A 220 -1.21 14.95 -0.12
CA ARG A 220 -2.41 15.30 0.64
C ARG A 220 -3.54 14.27 0.43
N TYR A 221 -3.78 13.86 -0.81
CA TYR A 221 -4.76 12.81 -1.12
C TYR A 221 -4.39 11.47 -0.49
N MET A 222 -3.11 11.06 -0.53
CA MET A 222 -2.65 9.82 0.12
C MET A 222 -2.90 9.88 1.63
N HIS A 223 -2.63 11.01 2.26
CA HIS A 223 -2.90 11.21 3.68
C HIS A 223 -4.37 10.99 4.01
N LEU A 224 -5.27 11.66 3.29
CA LEU A 224 -6.73 11.49 3.47
C LEU A 224 -7.19 10.06 3.23
N LEU A 225 -6.72 9.43 2.16
CA LEU A 225 -7.10 8.06 1.82
C LEU A 225 -6.68 7.08 2.92
N LEU A 226 -5.47 7.21 3.42
CA LEU A 226 -4.97 6.35 4.50
C LEU A 226 -5.73 6.61 5.81
N PHE A 227 -5.98 7.86 6.15
CA PHE A 227 -6.80 8.19 7.31
C PHE A 227 -8.21 7.57 7.19
N PHE A 228 -8.86 7.75 6.04
CA PHE A 228 -10.17 7.18 5.76
C PHE A 228 -10.18 5.65 5.87
N GLU A 229 -9.22 4.97 5.23
CA GLU A 229 -9.16 3.51 5.25
C GLU A 229 -8.81 2.96 6.65
N PHE A 230 -7.81 3.50 7.32
CA PHE A 230 -7.38 3.02 8.63
C PHE A 230 -8.38 3.32 9.74
N SER A 231 -9.28 4.30 9.55
CA SER A 231 -10.37 4.60 10.49
C SER A 231 -11.58 3.69 10.35
N LYS A 232 -11.63 2.82 9.33
CA LYS A 232 -12.72 1.81 9.22
C LYS A 232 -12.64 0.80 10.37
N PRO A 233 -13.79 0.34 10.91
CA PRO A 233 -13.82 -0.49 12.12
C PRO A 233 -12.83 -1.66 12.15
N PRO A 234 -12.66 -2.49 11.09
CA PRO A 234 -11.73 -3.60 11.14
C PRO A 234 -10.26 -3.19 11.32
N TYR A 235 -9.88 -2.07 10.71
CA TYR A 235 -8.50 -1.59 10.72
C TYR A 235 -8.20 -0.74 11.95
N MET A 236 -9.20 -0.03 12.46
CA MET A 236 -9.12 0.69 13.74
C MET A 236 -9.01 -0.30 14.90
N GLN A 237 -9.77 -1.39 14.91
CA GLN A 237 -9.64 -2.46 15.90
C GLN A 237 -8.26 -3.11 15.86
N ALA A 238 -7.68 -3.23 14.67
CA ALA A 238 -6.32 -3.71 14.48
C ALA A 238 -5.24 -2.70 14.90
N GLY A 239 -5.59 -1.47 15.25
CA GLY A 239 -4.65 -0.42 15.65
C GLY A 239 -3.93 0.27 14.49
N LEU A 240 -4.41 0.14 13.24
CA LEU A 240 -3.78 0.79 12.09
C LEU A 240 -4.02 2.31 12.07
N ASN A 241 -5.11 2.79 12.67
CA ASN A 241 -5.37 4.21 12.85
C ASN A 241 -4.28 4.94 13.65
N ASP A 242 -3.49 4.23 14.45
CA ASP A 242 -2.34 4.78 15.18
C ASP A 242 -1.26 5.38 14.26
N PHE A 243 -1.21 4.95 12.99
CA PHE A 243 -0.17 5.38 12.07
C PHE A 243 -0.46 6.66 11.30
N ILE A 244 -1.68 7.17 11.39
CA ILE A 244 -2.08 8.39 10.70
C ILE A 244 -3.13 9.16 11.50
N GLU A 245 -2.89 10.45 11.70
CA GLU A 245 -3.81 11.36 12.38
C GLU A 245 -4.44 12.30 11.37
N PHE A 246 -5.71 12.65 11.57
CA PHE A 246 -6.36 13.63 10.73
C PHE A 246 -5.74 15.01 10.92
N ASN A 247 -5.24 15.58 9.82
CA ASN A 247 -4.65 16.92 9.82
C ASN A 247 -5.45 17.83 8.86
N PRO A 248 -6.42 18.58 9.36
CA PRO A 248 -7.31 19.40 8.53
C PRO A 248 -6.54 20.46 7.72
N ASP A 249 -5.56 21.13 8.32
CA ASP A 249 -4.79 22.18 7.64
C ASP A 249 -3.97 21.61 6.49
N PHE A 250 -3.41 20.42 6.68
CA PHE A 250 -2.62 19.75 5.65
C PHE A 250 -3.46 19.34 4.44
N VAL A 251 -4.71 18.91 4.65
CA VAL A 251 -5.56 18.33 3.61
C VAL A 251 -6.62 19.30 3.04
N GLU A 252 -6.71 20.53 3.54
CA GLU A 252 -7.74 21.52 3.19
C GLU A 252 -7.97 21.62 1.66
N GLU A 253 -6.88 21.72 0.90
CA GLU A 253 -6.91 21.88 -0.56
C GLU A 253 -7.64 20.75 -1.30
N VAL A 254 -7.58 19.51 -0.78
CA VAL A 254 -8.10 18.32 -1.47
C VAL A 254 -9.35 17.73 -0.79
N TYR A 255 -9.70 18.19 0.40
CA TYR A 255 -10.74 17.59 1.25
C TYR A 255 -12.11 17.51 0.56
N GLN A 256 -12.56 18.59 -0.05
CA GLN A 256 -13.86 18.64 -0.74
C GLN A 256 -13.93 17.68 -1.93
N ASN A 257 -12.84 17.58 -2.69
CA ASN A 257 -12.76 16.68 -3.84
C ASN A 257 -12.69 15.22 -3.39
N PHE A 258 -11.93 14.94 -2.34
CA PHE A 258 -11.86 13.60 -1.75
C PHE A 258 -13.24 13.11 -1.30
N ASN A 259 -14.00 13.93 -0.58
CA ASN A 259 -15.34 13.56 -0.13
C ASN A 259 -16.31 13.30 -1.30
N LYS A 260 -16.21 14.03 -2.40
CA LYS A 260 -17.00 13.74 -3.62
C LYS A 260 -16.65 12.37 -4.20
N ILE A 261 -15.35 12.02 -4.25
CA ILE A 261 -14.89 10.74 -4.80
C ILE A 261 -15.39 9.58 -3.95
N VAL A 262 -15.18 9.65 -2.64
CA VAL A 262 -15.56 8.58 -1.71
C VAL A 262 -17.08 8.47 -1.58
N GLY A 263 -17.81 9.59 -1.44
CA GLY A 263 -19.25 9.61 -1.26
C GLY A 263 -20.05 9.02 -2.44
N ILE A 264 -19.55 9.13 -3.67
CA ILE A 264 -20.18 8.49 -4.85
C ILE A 264 -20.19 6.95 -4.69
N HIS A 265 -19.16 6.38 -4.09
CA HIS A 265 -19.03 4.92 -3.97
C HIS A 265 -19.69 4.34 -2.73
N GLU A 266 -19.86 5.11 -1.65
CA GLU A 266 -20.61 4.67 -0.45
C GLU A 266 -22.13 4.60 -0.67
N THR A 267 -22.68 5.43 -1.56
CA THR A 267 -24.10 5.43 -1.89
C THR A 267 -24.52 4.32 -2.87
N CYS A 268 -23.56 3.60 -3.45
CA CYS A 268 -23.79 2.52 -4.41
C CYS A 268 -23.64 1.11 -3.81
N ASN A 269 -23.29 0.98 -2.55
CA ASN A 269 -23.19 -0.27 -1.79
C ASN A 269 -24.30 -0.38 -0.77
#